data_9efcaa5e35b0c8140052fb197c9f247c
#
_entry.id   9efcaa5e35b0c8140052fb197c9f247c
#
_cell.length_a   1.000
_cell.length_b   1.000
_cell.length_c   1.000
_cell.angle_alpha   90.00
_cell.angle_beta   90.00
_cell.angle_gamma   90.00
#
_symmetry.space_group_name_H-M   'P 1'
#
loop_
_entity.id
_entity.type
_entity.pdbx_description
1 polymer ?
#
loop_
_entity_poly.entity_id
_entity_poly.type
_entity_poly.pdbx_seq_one_letter_code
_entity_poly.pdbx_strand_id
1 'polypeptide(L)'
;FRAITRFGTIGDVWEGISAALEVELSPIKLNVVVMRGVNDDEIVELGRLTWDRPLHVRFIELMPMGEYFSREKLVPAEEILVRLSSFGELEPAGSPAGCGPARTFAWKGAAGTVGVIGAVTQAFCAQCNRLRLTATGRLRPCLDDTAAVDLVPALRPVVDRGRLAELFQHAVAEKPEQHTMAQR
;
A
#
# COMPACT_ATOMS: atom_id res chain seq x y z
N PHE A 1 -8.19 -10.75 13.58
CA PHE A 1 -8.75 -10.48 12.23
C PHE A 1 -10.20 -9.98 12.35
N ARG A 2 -11.12 -10.75 12.91
CA ARG A 2 -12.56 -10.43 12.96
C ARG A 2 -12.89 -9.13 13.73
N ALA A 3 -12.11 -8.78 14.74
CA ALA A 3 -12.28 -7.54 15.49
C ALA A 3 -12.02 -6.28 14.62
N ILE A 4 -11.16 -6.39 13.62
CA ILE A 4 -10.83 -5.27 12.71
C ILE A 4 -11.73 -5.29 11.48
N THR A 5 -11.89 -6.45 10.83
CA THR A 5 -12.62 -6.57 9.56
C THR A 5 -14.13 -6.59 9.73
N ARG A 6 -14.61 -6.93 10.94
CA ARG A 6 -16.03 -7.10 11.30
C ARG A 6 -16.72 -8.27 10.60
N PHE A 7 -16.29 -8.67 9.42
CA PHE A 7 -16.87 -9.74 8.59
C PHE A 7 -15.78 -10.69 8.09
N GLY A 8 -16.18 -11.89 7.67
CA GLY A 8 -15.32 -12.92 7.14
C GLY A 8 -14.45 -13.61 8.21
N THR A 9 -13.68 -14.56 7.77
CA THR A 9 -12.73 -15.29 8.61
C THR A 9 -11.33 -15.22 8.01
N ILE A 10 -10.30 -15.39 8.83
CA ILE A 10 -8.92 -15.49 8.32
C ILE A 10 -8.76 -16.75 7.46
N GLY A 11 -9.55 -17.80 7.70
CA GLY A 11 -9.57 -19.00 6.87
C GLY A 11 -9.91 -18.69 5.42
N ASP A 12 -10.96 -17.88 5.17
CA ASP A 12 -11.37 -17.48 3.81
C ASP A 12 -10.22 -16.74 3.06
N VAL A 13 -9.42 -15.97 3.81
CA VAL A 13 -8.24 -15.27 3.24
C VAL A 13 -7.18 -16.28 2.81
N TRP A 14 -6.89 -17.26 3.66
CA TRP A 14 -5.91 -18.31 3.35
C TRP A 14 -6.36 -19.19 2.19
N GLU A 15 -7.62 -19.54 2.11
CA GLU A 15 -8.19 -20.27 0.97
C GLU A 15 -8.03 -19.47 -0.33
N GLY A 16 -8.32 -18.17 -0.29
CA GLY A 16 -8.13 -17.28 -1.44
C GLY A 16 -6.66 -17.18 -1.88
N ILE A 17 -5.71 -17.08 -0.94
CA ILE A 17 -4.27 -17.06 -1.24
C ILE A 17 -3.83 -18.40 -1.85
N SER A 18 -4.29 -19.52 -1.28
CA SER A 18 -3.95 -20.85 -1.79
C SER A 18 -4.49 -21.06 -3.21
N ALA A 19 -5.76 -20.72 -3.45
CA ALA A 19 -6.35 -20.80 -4.79
C ALA A 19 -5.59 -19.93 -5.81
N ALA A 20 -5.16 -18.73 -5.41
CA ALA A 20 -4.37 -17.85 -6.28
C ALA A 20 -2.99 -18.45 -6.62
N LEU A 21 -2.35 -19.12 -5.66
CA LEU A 21 -1.09 -19.83 -5.88
C LEU A 21 -1.28 -21.06 -6.79
N GLU A 22 -2.34 -21.82 -6.59
CA GLU A 22 -2.65 -23.01 -7.40
C GLU A 22 -2.87 -22.68 -8.88
N VAL A 23 -3.47 -21.55 -9.19
CA VAL A 23 -3.67 -21.08 -10.58
C VAL A 23 -2.52 -20.20 -11.07
N GLU A 24 -1.41 -20.20 -10.37
CA GLU A 24 -0.16 -19.48 -10.73
C GLU A 24 -0.37 -17.97 -10.96
N LEU A 25 -1.27 -17.31 -10.25
CA LEU A 25 -1.37 -15.86 -10.29
C LEU A 25 -0.10 -15.23 -9.75
N SER A 26 0.56 -14.41 -10.55
CA SER A 26 1.81 -13.73 -10.16
C SER A 26 1.83 -12.29 -10.67
N PRO A 27 2.27 -11.34 -9.86
CA PRO A 27 2.69 -11.46 -8.46
C PRO A 27 1.51 -11.40 -7.47
N ILE A 28 1.52 -12.24 -6.42
CA ILE A 28 0.58 -12.12 -5.31
C ILE A 28 1.17 -11.19 -4.25
N LYS A 29 0.45 -10.11 -3.96
CA LYS A 29 0.90 -9.05 -3.03
C LYS A 29 -0.04 -8.98 -1.83
N LEU A 30 0.48 -9.26 -0.64
CA LEU A 30 -0.24 -9.11 0.63
C LEU A 30 0.13 -7.77 1.26
N ASN A 31 -0.87 -6.98 1.63
CA ASN A 31 -0.67 -5.70 2.30
C ASN A 31 -1.05 -5.83 3.77
N VAL A 32 -0.13 -5.42 4.64
CA VAL A 32 -0.30 -5.43 6.09
C VAL A 32 -0.12 -3.99 6.59
N VAL A 33 -1.17 -3.38 7.09
CA VAL A 33 -1.06 -2.12 7.83
C VAL A 33 -0.62 -2.46 9.24
N VAL A 34 0.55 -1.98 9.64
CA VAL A 34 1.12 -2.27 10.96
C VAL A 34 0.60 -1.27 11.99
N MET A 35 0.08 -1.79 13.09
CA MET A 35 -0.45 -1.01 14.20
C MET A 35 0.14 -1.51 15.52
N ARG A 36 0.79 -0.61 16.27
CA ARG A 36 1.37 -0.92 17.58
C ARG A 36 0.31 -1.40 18.57
N GLY A 37 0.62 -2.49 19.27
CA GLY A 37 -0.27 -3.12 20.23
C GLY A 37 -1.46 -3.86 19.61
N VAL A 38 -1.47 -4.07 18.28
CA VAL A 38 -2.52 -4.80 17.58
C VAL A 38 -1.95 -5.97 16.77
N ASN A 39 -0.94 -5.73 15.93
CA ASN A 39 -0.33 -6.73 15.06
C ASN A 39 1.18 -6.46 14.82
N ASP A 40 1.77 -5.56 15.59
CA ASP A 40 3.19 -5.25 15.45
C ASP A 40 4.11 -6.39 15.94
N ASP A 41 3.61 -7.28 16.75
CA ASP A 41 4.25 -8.53 17.17
C ASP A 41 4.25 -9.62 16.08
N GLU A 42 3.35 -9.51 15.09
CA GLU A 42 3.21 -10.46 13.97
C GLU A 42 4.11 -10.13 12.76
N ILE A 43 4.88 -9.04 12.77
CA ILE A 43 5.68 -8.57 11.62
C ILE A 43 6.60 -9.66 11.08
N VAL A 44 7.34 -10.34 11.95
CA VAL A 44 8.30 -11.38 11.54
C VAL A 44 7.58 -12.60 10.99
N GLU A 45 6.52 -13.05 11.67
CA GLU A 45 5.71 -14.20 11.24
C GLU A 45 5.07 -13.98 9.87
N LEU A 46 4.49 -12.81 9.66
CA LEU A 46 3.90 -12.44 8.38
C LEU A 46 4.97 -12.30 7.28
N GLY A 47 6.14 -11.78 7.62
CA GLY A 47 7.27 -11.71 6.69
C GLY A 47 7.74 -13.10 6.27
N ARG A 48 7.79 -14.06 7.19
CA ARG A 48 8.21 -15.44 6.93
C ARG A 48 7.34 -16.18 5.91
N LEU A 49 6.13 -15.72 5.63
CA LEU A 49 5.30 -16.27 4.55
C LEU A 49 5.97 -16.21 3.18
N THR A 50 6.96 -15.32 3.02
CA THR A 50 7.72 -15.17 1.76
C THR A 50 8.85 -16.17 1.64
N TRP A 51 9.18 -16.94 2.72
CA TRP A 51 10.32 -17.87 2.72
C TRP A 51 10.09 -19.02 1.75
N ASP A 52 8.96 -19.72 1.90
CA ASP A 52 8.65 -20.92 1.12
C ASP A 52 7.63 -20.66 -0.02
N ARG A 53 7.12 -19.44 -0.14
CA ARG A 53 6.06 -19.10 -1.08
C ARG A 53 6.42 -17.85 -1.89
N PRO A 54 6.09 -17.80 -3.18
CA PRO A 54 6.37 -16.65 -4.05
C PRO A 54 5.39 -15.49 -3.75
N LEU A 55 5.29 -15.12 -2.48
CA LEU A 55 4.45 -14.03 -1.99
C LEU A 55 5.28 -12.76 -1.81
N HIS A 56 4.61 -11.62 -1.97
CA HIS A 56 5.19 -10.30 -1.71
C HIS A 56 4.43 -9.66 -0.55
N VAL A 57 4.96 -9.77 0.67
CA VAL A 57 4.34 -9.18 1.87
C VAL A 57 4.82 -7.74 2.04
N ARG A 58 3.89 -6.79 2.01
CA ARG A 58 4.19 -5.36 2.11
C ARG A 58 3.62 -4.79 3.39
N PHE A 59 4.51 -4.34 4.26
CA PHE A 59 4.19 -3.67 5.51
C PHE A 59 4.01 -2.18 5.26
N ILE A 60 2.91 -1.63 5.71
CA ILE A 60 2.50 -0.24 5.46
C ILE A 60 2.36 0.46 6.79
N GLU A 61 2.99 1.62 6.94
CA GLU A 61 2.75 2.47 8.09
C GLU A 61 1.27 2.86 8.21
N LEU A 62 0.77 2.88 9.44
CA LEU A 62 -0.56 3.39 9.73
C LEU A 62 -0.63 4.88 9.35
N MET A 63 -1.47 5.20 8.38
CA MET A 63 -1.67 6.57 7.91
C MET A 63 -2.74 7.28 8.75
N PRO A 64 -2.66 8.62 8.93
CA PRO A 64 -3.63 9.41 9.71
C PRO A 64 -4.96 9.54 8.97
N MET A 65 -5.64 8.42 8.78
CA MET A 65 -6.90 8.29 8.08
C MET A 65 -7.87 7.42 8.87
N GLY A 66 -9.10 7.91 9.03
CA GLY A 66 -10.16 7.18 9.73
C GLY A 66 -9.97 7.11 11.24
N GLU A 67 -10.82 6.33 11.88
CA GLU A 67 -10.97 6.29 13.34
C GLU A 67 -9.87 5.49 14.06
N TYR A 68 -9.14 4.63 13.35
CA TYR A 68 -8.11 3.75 13.94
C TYR A 68 -6.78 4.44 14.17
N PHE A 69 -6.58 5.62 13.59
CA PHE A 69 -5.31 6.33 13.73
C PHE A 69 -5.15 6.94 15.13
N SER A 70 -4.03 6.66 15.75
CA SER A 70 -3.40 7.49 16.78
C SER A 70 -1.89 7.45 16.55
N ARG A 71 -1.19 8.52 16.89
CA ARG A 71 0.28 8.57 16.76
C ARG A 71 1.00 7.47 17.52
N GLU A 72 0.47 7.09 18.67
CA GLU A 72 1.01 6.02 19.50
C GLU A 72 0.94 4.65 18.84
N LYS A 73 -0.03 4.43 17.92
CA LYS A 73 -0.18 3.20 17.16
C LYS A 73 0.72 3.14 15.92
N LEU A 74 1.36 4.24 15.56
CA LEU A 74 2.27 4.24 14.42
C LEU A 74 3.52 3.41 14.74
N VAL A 75 3.86 2.49 13.86
CA VAL A 75 5.13 1.77 13.85
C VAL A 75 5.93 2.31 12.67
N PRO A 76 7.05 3.03 12.89
CA PRO A 76 7.86 3.60 11.82
C PRO A 76 8.44 2.53 10.88
N ALA A 77 8.59 2.89 9.61
CA ALA A 77 9.14 2.00 8.57
C ALA A 77 10.51 1.42 8.95
N GLU A 78 11.34 2.20 9.63
CA GLU A 78 12.65 1.76 10.11
C GLU A 78 12.54 0.68 11.19
N GLU A 79 11.60 0.84 12.12
CA GLU A 79 11.33 -0.15 13.16
C GLU A 79 10.82 -1.48 12.54
N ILE A 80 9.98 -1.39 11.52
CA ILE A 80 9.50 -2.58 10.77
C ILE A 80 10.70 -3.32 10.16
N LEU A 81 11.63 -2.59 9.53
CA LEU A 81 12.84 -3.19 8.94
C LEU A 81 13.75 -3.83 9.99
N VAL A 82 13.96 -3.16 11.13
CA VAL A 82 14.75 -3.73 12.23
C VAL A 82 14.15 -5.03 12.72
N ARG A 83 12.82 -5.10 12.89
CA ARG A 83 12.13 -6.32 13.31
C ARG A 83 12.26 -7.44 12.27
N LEU A 84 12.08 -7.13 10.98
CA LEU A 84 12.26 -8.11 9.90
C LEU A 84 13.72 -8.63 9.84
N SER A 85 14.70 -7.75 10.06
CA SER A 85 16.12 -8.12 10.08
C SER A 85 16.51 -9.02 11.26
N SER A 86 15.68 -9.08 12.32
CA SER A 86 15.93 -10.02 13.44
C SER A 86 15.76 -11.48 13.05
N PHE A 87 15.05 -11.79 11.97
CA PHE A 87 14.90 -13.14 11.44
C PHE A 87 16.10 -13.55 10.55
N GLY A 88 16.72 -12.60 9.87
CA GLY A 88 17.86 -12.83 8.97
C GLY A 88 18.23 -11.58 8.19
N GLU A 89 19.39 -11.63 7.56
CA GLU A 89 19.88 -10.52 6.74
C GLU A 89 18.94 -10.25 5.55
N LEU A 90 18.55 -8.98 5.41
CA LEU A 90 17.71 -8.48 4.31
C LEU A 90 18.59 -7.84 3.24
N GLU A 91 18.53 -8.38 2.05
CA GLU A 91 19.20 -7.81 0.88
C GLU A 91 18.17 -6.98 0.07
N PRO A 92 18.55 -5.80 -0.48
CA PRO A 92 17.70 -5.06 -1.40
C PRO A 92 17.30 -5.94 -2.59
N ALA A 93 16.02 -5.96 -2.93
CA ALA A 93 15.47 -6.75 -4.02
C ALA A 93 14.71 -5.88 -5.02
N GLY A 94 14.60 -6.35 -6.26
CA GLY A 94 13.78 -5.71 -7.27
C GLY A 94 12.30 -5.71 -6.88
N SER A 95 11.60 -4.62 -7.20
CA SER A 95 10.14 -4.58 -7.02
C SER A 95 9.47 -5.61 -7.94
N PRO A 96 8.55 -6.43 -7.41
CA PRO A 96 7.70 -7.25 -8.28
C PRO A 96 6.93 -6.35 -9.23
N ALA A 97 6.54 -6.89 -10.40
CA ALA A 97 5.94 -6.12 -11.49
C ALA A 97 4.96 -5.03 -11.04
N GLY A 98 5.19 -3.82 -11.52
CA GLY A 98 4.42 -2.61 -11.19
C GLY A 98 5.19 -1.57 -10.39
N CYS A 99 4.80 -0.29 -10.55
CA CYS A 99 5.41 0.87 -9.87
C CYS A 99 4.77 1.05 -8.49
N GLY A 100 5.19 0.32 -7.49
CA GLY A 100 4.74 0.48 -6.11
C GLY A 100 5.70 1.35 -5.28
N PRO A 101 5.23 1.98 -4.18
CA PRO A 101 6.06 2.80 -3.30
C PRO A 101 6.85 1.97 -2.27
N ALA A 102 6.80 0.65 -2.33
CA ALA A 102 7.47 -0.21 -1.38
C ALA A 102 8.98 -0.27 -1.66
N ARG A 103 9.79 -0.05 -0.62
CA ARG A 103 11.17 -0.49 -0.62
C ARG A 103 11.17 -2.00 -0.43
N THR A 104 11.72 -2.73 -1.39
CA THR A 104 11.61 -4.20 -1.44
C THR A 104 12.93 -4.85 -1.05
N PHE A 105 12.82 -5.89 -0.25
CA PHE A 105 13.94 -6.68 0.26
C PHE A 105 13.61 -8.17 0.16
N ALA A 106 14.64 -9.00 0.21
CA ALA A 106 14.50 -10.45 0.33
C ALA A 106 15.49 -11.01 1.35
N TRP A 107 15.11 -12.05 2.04
CA TRP A 107 16.09 -12.89 2.74
C TRP A 107 16.77 -13.80 1.74
N LYS A 108 18.04 -14.09 1.96
CA LYS A 108 18.80 -14.98 1.09
C LYS A 108 18.16 -16.37 1.03
N GLY A 109 17.77 -16.78 -0.16
CA GLY A 109 17.10 -18.06 -0.40
C GLY A 109 15.58 -18.05 -0.27
N ALA A 110 14.95 -16.91 0.07
CA ALA A 110 13.51 -16.81 0.11
C ALA A 110 12.88 -16.84 -1.29
N ALA A 111 11.74 -17.49 -1.43
CA ALA A 111 10.99 -17.57 -2.68
C ALA A 111 10.28 -16.25 -3.05
N GLY A 112 9.96 -15.43 -2.07
CA GLY A 112 9.25 -14.17 -2.23
C GLY A 112 10.02 -12.98 -1.68
N THR A 113 9.33 -11.85 -1.46
CA THR A 113 9.94 -10.62 -0.96
C THR A 113 9.12 -9.96 0.14
N VAL A 114 9.79 -9.23 1.01
CA VAL A 114 9.15 -8.30 1.93
C VAL A 114 9.31 -6.87 1.42
N GLY A 115 8.30 -6.04 1.61
CA GLY A 115 8.34 -4.63 1.25
C GLY A 115 7.93 -3.74 2.41
N VAL A 116 8.47 -2.52 2.48
CA VAL A 116 8.06 -1.54 3.48
C VAL A 116 7.63 -0.25 2.79
N ILE A 117 6.47 0.27 3.17
CA ILE A 117 5.88 1.50 2.65
C ILE A 117 5.82 2.51 3.79
N GLY A 118 6.83 3.37 3.86
CA GLY A 118 6.93 4.45 4.83
C GLY A 118 6.11 5.66 4.40
N ALA A 119 4.78 5.55 4.47
CA ALA A 119 3.91 6.62 3.99
C ALA A 119 3.92 7.87 4.88
N VAL A 120 4.34 7.75 6.14
CA VAL A 120 4.36 8.84 7.13
C VAL A 120 5.78 9.27 7.46
N THR A 121 6.64 8.32 7.84
CA THR A 121 8.00 8.64 8.31
C THR A 121 9.03 8.71 7.18
N GLN A 122 8.76 8.09 6.04
CA GLN A 122 9.64 8.05 4.87
C GLN A 122 8.85 8.36 3.59
N ALA A 123 8.29 9.57 3.54
CA ALA A 123 7.44 9.99 2.44
C ALA A 123 8.13 9.87 1.07
N PHE A 124 7.46 9.22 0.13
CA PHE A 124 7.93 9.00 -1.25
C PHE A 124 7.23 9.91 -2.27
N CYS A 125 6.78 11.09 -1.85
CA CYS A 125 5.97 12.00 -2.65
C CYS A 125 6.64 12.42 -3.95
N ALA A 126 7.95 12.68 -3.92
CA ALA A 126 8.72 13.06 -5.11
C ALA A 126 8.72 12.01 -6.24
N GLN A 127 8.47 10.73 -5.90
CA GLN A 127 8.40 9.62 -6.86
C GLN A 127 6.96 9.11 -7.06
N CYS A 128 5.96 9.80 -6.50
CA CYS A 128 4.59 9.34 -6.51
C CYS A 128 3.88 9.70 -7.83
N ASN A 129 3.62 8.70 -8.66
CA ASN A 129 2.90 8.81 -9.94
C ASN A 129 1.42 8.40 -9.85
N ARG A 130 0.81 8.36 -8.65
CA ARG A 130 -0.54 7.83 -8.45
C ARG A 130 -1.59 8.93 -8.49
N LEU A 131 -2.69 8.64 -9.17
CA LEU A 131 -3.96 9.34 -9.11
C LEU A 131 -5.03 8.38 -8.61
N ARG A 132 -6.13 8.88 -8.08
CA ARG A 132 -7.25 8.07 -7.60
C ARG A 132 -8.56 8.54 -8.17
N LEU A 133 -9.24 7.65 -8.88
CA LEU A 133 -10.60 7.89 -9.34
C LEU A 133 -11.58 7.37 -8.28
N THR A 134 -12.49 8.22 -7.84
CA THR A 134 -13.58 7.84 -6.93
C THR A 134 -14.72 7.18 -7.69
N ALA A 135 -15.60 6.46 -6.96
CA ALA A 135 -16.80 5.88 -7.54
C ALA A 135 -17.78 6.92 -8.12
N THR A 136 -17.66 8.17 -7.70
CA THR A 136 -18.45 9.31 -8.18
C THR A 136 -17.81 10.06 -9.35
N GLY A 137 -16.75 9.50 -9.97
CA GLY A 137 -16.11 10.10 -11.16
C GLY A 137 -15.21 11.29 -10.85
N ARG A 138 -14.73 11.46 -9.61
CA ARG A 138 -13.80 12.53 -9.23
C ARG A 138 -12.38 12.02 -9.16
N LEU A 139 -11.44 12.73 -9.80
CA LEU A 139 -10.02 12.38 -9.83
C LEU A 139 -9.26 13.15 -8.73
N ARG A 140 -8.72 12.41 -7.76
CA ARG A 140 -7.91 12.95 -6.66
C ARG A 140 -6.41 12.83 -6.97
N PRO A 141 -5.64 13.93 -6.94
CA PRO A 141 -4.21 13.92 -7.21
C PRO A 141 -3.39 13.27 -6.08
N CYS A 142 -3.84 13.38 -4.84
CA CYS A 142 -3.19 12.82 -3.67
C CYS A 142 -4.19 12.08 -2.76
N LEU A 143 -3.72 11.08 -2.02
CA LEU A 143 -4.53 10.38 -1.02
C LEU A 143 -4.90 11.28 0.16
N ASP A 144 -3.95 12.11 0.59
CA ASP A 144 -4.08 13.01 1.74
C ASP A 144 -4.88 14.28 1.43
N ASP A 145 -4.98 14.65 0.15
CA ASP A 145 -5.69 15.83 -0.28
C ASP A 145 -7.19 15.56 -0.44
N THR A 146 -8.03 16.55 -0.09
CA THR A 146 -9.47 16.54 -0.33
C THR A 146 -9.83 17.11 -1.71
N ALA A 147 -8.92 17.85 -2.35
CA ALA A 147 -9.10 18.37 -3.70
C ALA A 147 -9.35 17.24 -4.69
N ALA A 148 -10.31 17.45 -5.59
CA ALA A 148 -10.64 16.49 -6.62
C ALA A 148 -11.23 17.15 -7.84
N VAL A 149 -10.76 16.76 -9.02
CA VAL A 149 -11.25 17.23 -10.31
C VAL A 149 -12.45 16.38 -10.74
N ASP A 150 -13.56 16.99 -11.06
CA ASP A 150 -14.76 16.30 -11.53
C ASP A 150 -14.63 15.94 -13.02
N LEU A 151 -14.63 14.63 -13.32
CA LEU A 151 -14.56 14.10 -14.68
C LEU A 151 -15.93 13.84 -15.30
N VAL A 152 -17.01 13.81 -14.50
CA VAL A 152 -18.35 13.42 -14.97
C VAL A 152 -18.85 14.28 -16.12
N PRO A 153 -18.69 15.63 -16.14
CA PRO A 153 -19.13 16.47 -17.25
C PRO A 153 -18.46 16.15 -18.59
N ALA A 154 -17.22 15.61 -18.56
CA ALA A 154 -16.52 15.19 -19.76
C ALA A 154 -16.79 13.71 -20.14
N LEU A 155 -17.49 12.95 -19.28
CA LEU A 155 -17.85 11.56 -19.49
C LEU A 155 -19.31 11.37 -19.89
N ARG A 156 -20.20 12.31 -19.57
CA ARG A 156 -21.64 12.18 -19.76
C ARG A 156 -22.26 13.46 -20.34
N PRO A 157 -23.28 13.36 -21.21
CA PRO A 157 -23.85 12.14 -21.79
C PRO A 157 -22.97 11.51 -22.89
N VAL A 158 -22.06 12.29 -23.50
CA VAL A 158 -21.11 11.86 -24.55
C VAL A 158 -19.70 12.11 -24.05
N VAL A 159 -18.79 11.18 -24.36
CA VAL A 159 -17.39 11.28 -23.95
C VAL A 159 -16.66 12.35 -24.76
N ASP A 160 -16.19 13.39 -24.10
CA ASP A 160 -15.27 14.38 -24.63
C ASP A 160 -13.82 14.02 -24.24
N ARG A 161 -13.09 13.40 -25.15
CA ARG A 161 -11.70 12.95 -24.90
C ARG A 161 -10.73 14.12 -24.75
N GLY A 162 -10.96 15.25 -25.46
CA GLY A 162 -10.14 16.44 -25.36
C GLY A 162 -10.26 17.05 -23.97
N ARG A 163 -11.49 17.23 -23.51
CA ARG A 163 -11.78 17.74 -22.18
C ARG A 163 -11.26 16.81 -21.07
N LEU A 164 -11.39 15.50 -21.23
CA LEU A 164 -10.79 14.53 -20.29
C LEU A 164 -9.28 14.69 -20.17
N ALA A 165 -8.56 14.80 -21.30
CA ALA A 165 -7.11 15.00 -21.27
C ALA A 165 -6.72 16.27 -20.51
N GLU A 166 -7.41 17.39 -20.75
CA GLU A 166 -7.20 18.64 -19.99
C GLU A 166 -7.43 18.48 -18.49
N LEU A 167 -8.51 17.78 -18.10
CA LEU A 167 -8.84 17.53 -16.69
C LEU A 167 -7.80 16.64 -16.00
N PHE A 168 -7.27 15.63 -16.71
CA PHE A 168 -6.17 14.80 -16.20
C PHE A 168 -4.89 15.62 -16.05
N GLN A 169 -4.53 16.44 -17.02
CA GLN A 169 -3.37 17.32 -16.94
C GLN A 169 -3.52 18.31 -15.77
N HIS A 170 -4.69 18.88 -15.60
CA HIS A 170 -5.01 19.75 -14.47
C HIS A 170 -4.83 19.03 -13.13
N ALA A 171 -5.39 17.82 -12.98
CA ALA A 171 -5.23 17.04 -11.76
C ALA A 171 -3.77 16.68 -11.45
N VAL A 172 -2.94 16.47 -12.47
CA VAL A 172 -1.49 16.24 -12.29
C VAL A 172 -0.80 17.53 -11.86
N ALA A 173 -1.14 18.67 -12.45
CA ALA A 173 -0.57 19.97 -12.09
C ALA A 173 -0.90 20.40 -10.65
N GLU A 174 -2.12 20.08 -10.20
CA GLU A 174 -2.57 20.35 -8.82
C GLU A 174 -2.03 19.34 -7.78
N LYS A 175 -1.22 18.36 -8.20
CA LYS A 175 -0.65 17.39 -7.28
C LYS A 175 0.33 18.07 -6.32
N PRO A 176 0.11 17.97 -4.98
CA PRO A 176 1.02 18.59 -4.03
C PRO A 176 2.42 17.94 -4.09
N GLU A 177 3.46 18.73 -3.90
CA GLU A 177 4.84 18.24 -3.83
C GLU A 177 5.01 17.22 -2.70
N GLN A 178 4.32 17.46 -1.56
CA GLN A 178 4.35 16.58 -0.40
C GLN A 178 3.00 16.60 0.32
N HIS A 179 2.61 15.45 0.86
CA HIS A 179 1.46 15.33 1.75
C HIS A 179 1.79 15.82 3.18
N THR A 180 0.77 16.07 4.00
CA THR A 180 0.91 16.59 5.37
C THR A 180 0.78 15.51 6.47
N MET A 181 0.77 14.23 6.12
CA MET A 181 0.51 13.11 7.06
C MET A 181 1.48 13.08 8.26
N ALA A 182 2.74 13.45 8.06
CA ALA A 182 3.73 13.47 9.14
C ALA A 182 3.46 14.56 10.21
N GLN A 183 2.62 15.55 9.88
CA GLN A 183 2.30 16.69 10.75
C GLN A 183 1.08 16.44 11.65
N ARG A 184 0.36 15.34 11.45
CA ARG A 184 -0.89 14.98 12.16
C ARG A 184 -0.71 13.98 13.30
#